data_7ca91b1b34f30de7144b5fd64cdd8379
#
_entry.id   7ca91b1b34f30de7144b5fd64cdd8379
#
_cell.length_a   1.000
_cell.length_b   1.000
_cell.length_c   1.000
_cell.angle_alpha   90.00
_cell.angle_beta   90.00
_cell.angle_gamma   90.00
#
_symmetry.space_group_name_H-M   'P 1'
#
loop_
_entity.id
_entity.type
_entity.pdbx_description
1 polymer ?
#
loop_
_entity_poly.entity_id
_entity_poly.type
_entity_poly.pdbx_seq_one_letter_code
_entity_poly.pdbx_strand_id
1 'polypeptide(L)'
;MFPGKPMRLQGFRLHAYVRLILFPASFHTQFLAGLMTQLNKYSSRITQPAAQGASQAMLYATGMSPEDMNRAQVGISSVWYEGNPCNMHLMDLAARVRDGVQNAGLVGMRFNTIGVSDGISMGTDGMSYSLQSRDLIADSIETVMSAQWYDANISLPGCDKNMPGCLMAMARLNRPSLMIYGGTIKPGCGLQGEKLDIVSAFQSYGQFLSKSISDEERSAIVRKSCPGAGACGGMYTANTMASAIEAMGMSLPYSSSIPAEDPEKLEECFRAGEAIRLLLERDIKPRDIMTRAAFENAMVLIMATGGSTNAVLHLIAMARAAQVDLTIDDFQTVSDRVPYIADLKPSGRFVMEDLHTIGGTPAVLKYLLEKGLIDGDCLTVTGRTLAENLADLPGLSEGQEIIQPVEQPIKVSGHIRIMRGNVCQDGAVAKITGKEGLVFSGPARCFDSEELMLRGLEQGMIQKGDVVVIRYEGPKGGPGMPEMLTPTSAIMGAGLGSDVALLTDGRFSGGSHGFIVGHITPEAQVGGTIALLQDGDKVTIDAEKNEINVDLSNEELAARAAAFTPPPYKAERGTLAKYIRLVKSASEGCVTDE
;
A
#
# COMPACT_ATOMS: atom_id res chain seq x y z
N MET A 1 -46.87 -44.11 -27.03
CA MET A 1 -47.95 -44.89 -26.41
C MET A 1 -48.19 -44.38 -25.00
N PHE A 2 -49.29 -43.75 -24.84
CA PHE A 2 -50.27 -43.55 -23.76
C PHE A 2 -49.83 -43.30 -22.31
N PRO A 3 -50.72 -42.67 -21.53
CA PRO A 3 -50.52 -41.39 -20.81
C PRO A 3 -50.82 -41.54 -19.32
N GLY A 4 -50.40 -40.61 -18.49
CA GLY A 4 -50.72 -40.53 -17.06
C GLY A 4 -51.38 -39.18 -16.70
N LYS A 5 -52.56 -39.26 -16.11
CA LYS A 5 -53.49 -38.17 -15.78
C LYS A 5 -53.05 -37.31 -14.59
N PRO A 6 -53.61 -36.08 -14.44
CA PRO A 6 -53.29 -35.15 -13.39
C PRO A 6 -54.05 -35.36 -12.09
N MET A 7 -53.42 -35.01 -10.97
CA MET A 7 -54.03 -35.04 -9.63
C MET A 7 -54.47 -33.65 -9.20
N ARG A 8 -55.75 -33.51 -8.84
CA ARG A 8 -56.37 -32.29 -8.28
C ARG A 8 -56.01 -32.18 -6.80
N LEU A 9 -55.67 -31.00 -6.38
CA LEU A 9 -55.70 -30.61 -4.97
C LEU A 9 -56.72 -29.48 -4.76
N GLN A 10 -57.64 -29.73 -3.83
CA GLN A 10 -58.73 -28.86 -3.41
C GLN A 10 -58.27 -27.71 -2.56
N GLY A 11 -59.04 -26.62 -2.64
CA GLY A 11 -58.78 -25.33 -2.05
C GLY A 11 -58.95 -25.22 -0.55
N PHE A 12 -58.33 -24.22 -0.01
CA PHE A 12 -58.72 -23.54 1.20
C PHE A 12 -58.82 -22.05 0.95
N ARG A 13 -60.05 -21.50 1.15
CA ARG A 13 -60.30 -20.07 1.15
C ARG A 13 -60.05 -19.51 2.56
N LEU A 14 -59.17 -18.55 2.69
CA LEU A 14 -59.13 -17.64 3.82
C LEU A 14 -59.47 -16.22 3.35
N HIS A 15 -60.59 -15.68 3.83
CA HIS A 15 -60.98 -14.30 3.65
C HIS A 15 -60.25 -13.45 4.67
N ALA A 16 -59.39 -12.52 4.22
CA ALA A 16 -58.92 -11.41 5.04
C ALA A 16 -59.36 -10.10 4.38
N TYR A 17 -60.27 -9.38 5.03
CA TYR A 17 -60.65 -8.03 4.64
C TYR A 17 -59.50 -7.06 4.92
N VAL A 18 -58.84 -6.53 3.87
CA VAL A 18 -57.98 -5.36 3.98
C VAL A 18 -58.75 -4.18 3.36
N ARG A 19 -59.17 -3.24 4.21
CA ARG A 19 -59.69 -1.93 3.77
C ARG A 19 -58.53 -1.15 3.15
N LEU A 20 -58.49 -1.03 1.82
CA LEU A 20 -57.64 -0.06 1.11
C LEU A 20 -58.20 1.34 1.35
N ILE A 21 -57.45 2.16 2.07
CA ILE A 21 -57.68 3.63 2.10
C ILE A 21 -56.93 4.15 0.86
N LEU A 22 -57.70 4.48 -0.17
CA LEU A 22 -57.20 5.16 -1.37
C LEU A 22 -56.90 6.64 -1.06
N PHE A 23 -55.63 6.98 -0.89
CA PHE A 23 -55.18 8.37 -0.94
C PHE A 23 -55.02 8.77 -2.45
N PRO A 24 -55.35 10.04 -2.81
CA PRO A 24 -55.25 10.47 -4.20
C PRO A 24 -53.80 10.37 -4.71
N ALA A 25 -53.62 9.83 -5.91
CA ALA A 25 -52.32 9.58 -6.58
C ALA A 25 -51.43 10.83 -6.79
N SER A 26 -51.98 12.04 -6.57
CA SER A 26 -51.26 13.31 -6.68
C SER A 26 -50.33 13.62 -5.50
N PHE A 27 -50.52 12.97 -4.31
CA PHE A 27 -49.66 13.21 -3.15
C PHE A 27 -48.42 12.34 -3.10
N HIS A 28 -48.41 11.19 -3.78
CA HIS A 28 -47.24 10.28 -3.81
C HIS A 28 -46.12 10.73 -4.76
N THR A 29 -46.47 11.45 -5.82
CA THR A 29 -45.47 11.90 -6.81
C THR A 29 -44.69 13.13 -6.32
N GLN A 30 -45.24 13.97 -5.46
CA GLN A 30 -44.53 15.14 -4.94
C GLN A 30 -43.65 14.83 -3.71
N PHE A 31 -43.93 13.74 -2.96
CA PHE A 31 -43.12 13.36 -1.81
C PHE A 31 -41.86 12.54 -2.20
N LEU A 32 -41.90 11.83 -3.35
CA LEU A 32 -40.75 11.12 -3.92
C LEU A 32 -39.84 12.00 -4.78
N ALA A 33 -40.32 13.14 -5.28
CA ALA A 33 -39.52 14.10 -6.03
C ALA A 33 -38.63 15.00 -5.15
N GLY A 34 -38.80 14.99 -3.84
CA GLY A 34 -38.11 15.86 -2.87
C GLY A 34 -36.77 15.32 -2.32
N LEU A 35 -36.34 14.11 -2.68
CA LEU A 35 -35.16 13.45 -2.11
C LEU A 35 -34.29 12.71 -3.14
N MET A 36 -34.33 13.06 -4.39
CA MET A 36 -33.32 12.58 -5.34
C MET A 36 -32.05 13.42 -5.16
N THR A 37 -31.05 12.87 -4.52
CA THR A 37 -29.71 13.46 -4.44
C THR A 37 -29.21 13.68 -5.86
N GLN A 38 -28.80 14.90 -6.20
CA GLN A 38 -28.23 15.21 -7.49
C GLN A 38 -26.88 14.49 -7.63
N LEU A 39 -26.80 13.42 -8.42
CA LEU A 39 -25.59 12.62 -8.56
C LEU A 39 -24.50 13.34 -9.35
N ASN A 40 -24.87 14.14 -10.36
CA ASN A 40 -23.96 14.94 -11.18
C ASN A 40 -23.61 16.31 -10.55
N LYS A 41 -23.32 16.29 -9.26
CA LYS A 41 -23.10 17.49 -8.43
C LYS A 41 -22.00 18.40 -8.95
N TYR A 42 -20.92 17.82 -9.49
CA TYR A 42 -19.77 18.54 -10.01
C TYR A 42 -19.84 18.68 -11.53
N SER A 43 -20.09 17.63 -12.29
CA SER A 43 -20.10 17.64 -13.74
C SER A 43 -21.22 18.50 -14.33
N SER A 44 -22.32 18.71 -13.60
CA SER A 44 -23.40 19.61 -14.00
C SER A 44 -22.91 21.04 -14.29
N ARG A 45 -21.79 21.48 -13.70
CA ARG A 45 -21.18 22.80 -13.95
C ARG A 45 -20.74 22.99 -15.39
N ILE A 46 -20.38 21.94 -16.10
CA ILE A 46 -19.92 21.99 -17.48
C ILE A 46 -20.92 21.40 -18.47
N THR A 47 -21.87 20.55 -17.99
CA THR A 47 -22.85 19.88 -18.86
C THR A 47 -24.18 20.62 -18.96
N GLN A 48 -24.57 21.45 -18.00
CA GLN A 48 -25.90 22.04 -17.90
C GLN A 48 -25.99 23.50 -18.37
N PRO A 49 -25.07 24.44 -18.00
CA PRO A 49 -25.24 25.85 -18.33
C PRO A 49 -25.10 26.13 -19.84
N ALA A 50 -25.97 26.95 -20.41
CA ALA A 50 -25.86 27.38 -21.81
C ALA A 50 -24.51 28.07 -22.11
N ALA A 51 -23.93 28.75 -21.14
CA ALA A 51 -22.62 29.38 -21.25
C ALA A 51 -21.44 28.38 -21.43
N GLN A 52 -21.67 27.09 -21.17
CA GLN A 52 -20.68 26.01 -21.29
C GLN A 52 -20.80 25.23 -22.62
N GLY A 53 -21.32 25.86 -23.68
CA GLY A 53 -21.47 25.22 -24.97
C GLY A 53 -20.19 24.66 -25.57
N ALA A 54 -19.04 25.28 -25.32
CA ALA A 54 -17.75 24.75 -25.77
C ALA A 54 -17.39 23.43 -25.02
N SER A 55 -17.57 23.36 -23.71
CA SER A 55 -17.37 22.13 -22.93
C SER A 55 -18.31 21.03 -23.39
N GLN A 56 -19.58 21.35 -23.63
CA GLN A 56 -20.59 20.41 -24.11
C GLN A 56 -20.22 19.88 -25.50
N ALA A 57 -19.76 20.75 -26.41
CA ALA A 57 -19.32 20.32 -27.75
C ALA A 57 -18.16 19.33 -27.70
N MET A 58 -17.18 19.57 -26.80
CA MET A 58 -16.07 18.64 -26.59
C MET A 58 -16.55 17.29 -26.02
N LEU A 59 -17.48 17.30 -25.06
CA LEU A 59 -18.04 16.07 -24.48
C LEU A 59 -18.87 15.28 -25.52
N TYR A 60 -19.67 15.93 -26.35
CA TYR A 60 -20.37 15.26 -27.48
C TYR A 60 -19.38 14.62 -28.46
N ALA A 61 -18.23 15.26 -28.73
CA ALA A 61 -17.19 14.70 -29.58
C ALA A 61 -16.54 13.42 -29.02
N THR A 62 -16.60 13.19 -27.70
CA THR A 62 -16.17 11.93 -27.06
C THR A 62 -17.20 10.81 -27.18
N GLY A 63 -18.37 11.07 -27.77
CA GLY A 63 -19.44 10.10 -27.94
C GLY A 63 -20.53 10.13 -26.88
N MET A 64 -20.54 11.13 -25.99
CA MET A 64 -21.63 11.30 -25.02
C MET A 64 -22.94 11.64 -25.72
N SER A 65 -24.03 11.02 -25.27
CA SER A 65 -25.39 11.34 -25.71
C SER A 65 -25.98 12.53 -24.93
N PRO A 66 -27.09 13.13 -25.38
CA PRO A 66 -27.82 14.14 -24.59
C PRO A 66 -28.28 13.65 -23.23
N GLU A 67 -28.59 12.35 -23.10
CA GLU A 67 -28.96 11.71 -21.84
C GLU A 67 -27.77 11.61 -20.90
N ASP A 68 -26.58 11.32 -21.43
CA ASP A 68 -25.33 11.22 -20.64
C ASP A 68 -24.93 12.56 -20.02
N MET A 69 -25.30 13.69 -20.65
CA MET A 69 -25.06 15.03 -20.09
C MET A 69 -25.78 15.25 -18.74
N ASN A 70 -26.80 14.44 -18.44
CA ASN A 70 -27.56 14.51 -17.19
C ASN A 70 -27.13 13.46 -16.14
N ARG A 71 -26.19 12.57 -16.50
CA ARG A 71 -25.67 11.52 -15.62
C ARG A 71 -24.40 11.99 -14.90
N ALA A 72 -24.13 11.41 -13.73
CA ALA A 72 -22.86 11.64 -13.05
C ALA A 72 -21.71 10.97 -13.82
N GLN A 73 -20.59 11.69 -13.88
CA GLN A 73 -19.36 11.25 -14.53
C GLN A 73 -18.39 10.69 -13.50
N VAL A 74 -17.94 9.47 -13.71
CA VAL A 74 -16.97 8.76 -12.87
C VAL A 74 -15.61 8.74 -13.56
N GLY A 75 -14.62 9.41 -12.97
CA GLY A 75 -13.24 9.31 -13.41
C GLY A 75 -12.66 7.95 -12.99
N ILE A 76 -12.25 7.13 -13.97
CA ILE A 76 -11.60 5.84 -13.75
C ILE A 76 -10.12 6.06 -14.00
N SER A 77 -9.38 6.27 -12.91
CA SER A 77 -7.94 6.55 -12.93
C SER A 77 -7.14 5.24 -12.85
N SER A 78 -6.40 4.91 -13.89
CA SER A 78 -5.56 3.72 -13.93
C SER A 78 -4.07 4.10 -13.89
N VAL A 79 -3.27 3.31 -13.20
CA VAL A 79 -1.80 3.41 -13.23
C VAL A 79 -1.24 2.42 -14.27
N TRP A 80 -1.90 2.31 -15.39
CA TRP A 80 -1.55 1.38 -16.45
C TRP A 80 -0.32 1.83 -17.25
N TYR A 81 0.59 0.89 -17.48
CA TYR A 81 1.63 0.92 -18.52
C TYR A 81 2.17 -0.52 -18.74
N GLU A 82 2.71 -0.79 -19.95
CA GLU A 82 3.09 -2.15 -20.34
C GLU A 82 4.36 -2.68 -19.65
N GLY A 83 5.26 -1.78 -19.26
CA GLY A 83 6.62 -2.11 -18.81
C GLY A 83 6.71 -2.65 -17.38
N ASN A 84 5.61 -3.10 -16.75
CA ASN A 84 5.62 -3.61 -15.39
C ASN A 84 4.52 -4.68 -15.19
N PRO A 85 4.86 -5.90 -14.73
CA PRO A 85 3.86 -6.93 -14.40
C PRO A 85 2.76 -6.45 -13.47
N CYS A 86 3.08 -5.58 -12.50
CA CYS A 86 2.09 -5.02 -11.58
C CYS A 86 1.01 -4.18 -12.27
N ASN A 87 1.27 -3.62 -13.46
CA ASN A 87 0.45 -2.60 -14.10
C ASN A 87 -0.06 -2.99 -15.50
N MET A 88 0.58 -3.94 -16.19
CA MET A 88 0.31 -4.24 -17.60
C MET A 88 -1.13 -4.67 -17.92
N HIS A 89 -1.84 -5.24 -16.95
CA HIS A 89 -3.23 -5.72 -17.09
C HIS A 89 -4.29 -4.67 -16.67
N LEU A 90 -3.90 -3.56 -16.06
CA LEU A 90 -4.83 -2.58 -15.49
C LEU A 90 -5.74 -1.91 -16.53
N MET A 91 -5.36 -1.90 -17.82
CA MET A 91 -6.22 -1.37 -18.90
C MET A 91 -7.48 -2.22 -19.08
N ASP A 92 -7.34 -3.55 -18.98
CA ASP A 92 -8.47 -4.49 -19.10
C ASP A 92 -9.37 -4.39 -17.87
N LEU A 93 -8.79 -4.29 -16.67
CA LEU A 93 -9.54 -4.04 -15.44
C LEU A 93 -10.31 -2.71 -15.51
N ALA A 94 -9.68 -1.64 -16.01
CA ALA A 94 -10.34 -0.34 -16.19
C ALA A 94 -11.48 -0.39 -17.23
N ALA A 95 -11.37 -1.24 -18.25
CA ALA A 95 -12.47 -1.48 -19.18
C ALA A 95 -13.65 -2.16 -18.47
N ARG A 96 -13.38 -3.17 -17.66
CA ARG A 96 -14.41 -3.89 -16.89
C ARG A 96 -15.08 -3.01 -15.83
N VAL A 97 -14.31 -2.13 -15.14
CA VAL A 97 -14.88 -1.11 -14.24
C VAL A 97 -15.80 -0.17 -15.00
N ARG A 98 -15.41 0.29 -16.20
CA ARG A 98 -16.27 1.15 -17.02
C ARG A 98 -17.58 0.46 -17.37
N ASP A 99 -17.57 -0.82 -17.73
CA ASP A 99 -18.78 -1.60 -17.99
C ASP A 99 -19.71 -1.62 -16.77
N GLY A 100 -19.18 -1.85 -15.58
CA GLY A 100 -19.94 -1.79 -14.32
C GLY A 100 -20.52 -0.41 -14.04
N VAL A 101 -19.74 0.66 -14.25
CA VAL A 101 -20.20 2.06 -14.10
C VAL A 101 -21.33 2.37 -15.07
N GLN A 102 -21.23 1.95 -16.34
CA GLN A 102 -22.29 2.13 -17.33
C GLN A 102 -23.54 1.33 -16.94
N ASN A 103 -23.38 0.07 -16.49
CA ASN A 103 -24.49 -0.76 -16.02
C ASN A 103 -25.22 -0.11 -14.84
N ALA A 104 -24.49 0.60 -13.98
CA ALA A 104 -25.06 1.36 -12.87
C ALA A 104 -25.74 2.69 -13.31
N GLY A 105 -25.82 2.98 -14.62
CA GLY A 105 -26.48 4.18 -15.17
C GLY A 105 -25.64 5.46 -15.03
N LEU A 106 -24.33 5.34 -14.87
CA LEU A 106 -23.36 6.44 -14.78
C LEU A 106 -22.51 6.51 -16.05
N VAL A 107 -21.67 7.55 -16.17
CA VAL A 107 -20.76 7.74 -17.31
C VAL A 107 -19.32 7.50 -16.84
N GLY A 108 -18.68 6.42 -17.32
CA GLY A 108 -17.31 6.07 -16.99
C GLY A 108 -16.28 6.72 -17.93
N MET A 109 -15.40 7.54 -17.39
CA MET A 109 -14.33 8.25 -18.12
C MET A 109 -12.96 7.74 -17.67
N ARG A 110 -12.32 6.90 -18.52
CA ARG A 110 -10.98 6.35 -18.22
C ARG A 110 -9.88 7.35 -18.54
N PHE A 111 -8.91 7.43 -17.65
CA PHE A 111 -7.63 8.11 -17.86
C PHE A 111 -6.51 7.39 -17.12
N ASN A 112 -5.26 7.63 -17.54
CA ASN A 112 -4.11 7.02 -16.91
C ASN A 112 -3.23 8.07 -16.23
N THR A 113 -2.57 7.68 -15.16
CA THR A 113 -1.48 8.40 -14.52
C THR A 113 -0.18 7.62 -14.67
N ILE A 114 0.92 8.23 -14.24
CA ILE A 114 2.24 7.60 -14.25
C ILE A 114 2.32 6.48 -13.20
N GLY A 115 3.33 5.60 -13.38
CA GLY A 115 3.74 4.63 -12.37
C GLY A 115 5.23 4.33 -12.50
N VAL A 116 5.82 3.82 -11.43
CA VAL A 116 7.20 3.31 -11.40
C VAL A 116 7.18 1.87 -10.90
N SER A 117 8.00 1.02 -11.50
CA SER A 117 8.20 -0.35 -11.04
C SER A 117 9.37 -0.40 -10.07
N ASP A 118 9.09 -0.64 -8.80
CA ASP A 118 10.14 -0.80 -7.78
C ASP A 118 11.04 -2.00 -8.10
N GLY A 119 10.46 -3.10 -8.56
CA GLY A 119 11.25 -4.29 -8.92
C GLY A 119 12.22 -4.09 -10.10
N ILE A 120 11.87 -3.24 -11.08
CA ILE A 120 12.74 -2.93 -12.24
C ILE A 120 13.76 -1.87 -11.87
N SER A 121 13.39 -0.89 -11.04
CA SER A 121 14.25 0.24 -10.66
C SER A 121 15.24 -0.10 -9.56
N MET A 122 15.01 -1.17 -8.79
CA MET A 122 15.82 -1.58 -7.64
C MET A 122 17.30 -1.71 -7.98
N GLY A 123 18.17 -1.15 -7.15
CA GLY A 123 19.63 -1.17 -7.36
C GLY A 123 20.11 -0.28 -8.52
N THR A 124 19.31 0.68 -8.97
CA THR A 124 19.67 1.67 -10.01
C THR A 124 19.22 3.07 -9.61
N ASP A 125 19.74 4.11 -10.30
CA ASP A 125 19.31 5.52 -10.13
C ASP A 125 17.81 5.72 -10.42
N GLY A 126 17.18 4.79 -11.13
CA GLY A 126 15.74 4.77 -11.38
C GLY A 126 14.92 4.71 -10.12
N MET A 127 15.46 4.14 -9.04
CA MET A 127 14.77 4.00 -7.76
C MET A 127 14.50 5.34 -7.07
N SER A 128 15.28 6.37 -7.35
CA SER A 128 15.01 7.77 -6.92
C SER A 128 13.66 8.31 -7.38
N TYR A 129 13.11 7.76 -8.47
CA TYR A 129 11.80 8.17 -9.00
C TYR A 129 10.61 7.42 -8.37
N SER A 130 10.87 6.37 -7.57
CA SER A 130 9.81 5.54 -7.00
C SER A 130 8.97 6.30 -5.97
N LEU A 131 9.53 6.75 -4.83
CA LEU A 131 8.74 7.38 -3.77
C LEU A 131 8.07 8.67 -4.23
N GLN A 132 8.79 9.53 -4.96
CA GLN A 132 8.19 10.77 -5.48
C GLN A 132 7.03 10.53 -6.46
N SER A 133 6.99 9.37 -7.14
CA SER A 133 5.87 9.04 -8.03
C SER A 133 4.54 8.94 -7.27
N ARG A 134 4.56 8.64 -5.96
CA ARG A 134 3.38 8.65 -5.10
C ARG A 134 2.68 10.01 -5.13
N ASP A 135 3.44 11.06 -4.90
CA ASP A 135 2.92 12.43 -4.87
C ASP A 135 2.52 12.90 -6.28
N LEU A 136 3.30 12.57 -7.31
CA LEU A 136 2.95 12.87 -8.71
C LEU A 136 1.68 12.13 -9.18
N ILE A 137 1.45 10.92 -8.73
CA ILE A 137 0.20 10.18 -8.98
C ILE A 137 -0.98 10.93 -8.33
N ALA A 138 -0.83 11.34 -7.06
CA ALA A 138 -1.84 12.12 -6.37
C ALA A 138 -2.15 13.43 -7.13
N ASP A 139 -1.14 14.20 -7.49
CA ASP A 139 -1.26 15.47 -8.20
C ASP A 139 -1.93 15.28 -9.58
N SER A 140 -1.55 14.23 -10.33
CA SER A 140 -2.11 14.00 -11.67
C SER A 140 -3.58 13.60 -11.62
N ILE A 141 -3.98 12.74 -10.67
CA ILE A 141 -5.39 12.35 -10.49
C ILE A 141 -6.21 13.55 -10.04
N GLU A 142 -5.73 14.29 -9.04
CA GLU A 142 -6.38 15.52 -8.56
C GLU A 142 -6.58 16.54 -9.69
N THR A 143 -5.54 16.74 -10.52
CA THR A 143 -5.57 17.66 -11.66
C THR A 143 -6.66 17.26 -12.66
N VAL A 144 -6.70 15.99 -13.11
CA VAL A 144 -7.69 15.52 -14.09
C VAL A 144 -9.09 15.57 -13.52
N MET A 145 -9.30 15.02 -12.32
CA MET A 145 -10.60 14.97 -11.66
C MET A 145 -11.19 16.36 -11.43
N SER A 146 -10.36 17.32 -11.04
CA SER A 146 -10.78 18.71 -10.81
C SER A 146 -11.05 19.47 -12.11
N ALA A 147 -10.14 19.37 -13.08
CA ALA A 147 -10.27 20.10 -14.34
C ALA A 147 -11.45 19.59 -15.21
N GLN A 148 -11.71 18.28 -15.18
CA GLN A 148 -12.79 17.64 -15.92
C GLN A 148 -14.13 17.62 -15.14
N TRP A 149 -14.13 18.07 -13.89
CA TRP A 149 -15.32 18.12 -13.04
C TRP A 149 -15.99 16.76 -12.82
N TYR A 150 -15.25 15.65 -12.82
CA TYR A 150 -15.82 14.33 -12.53
C TYR A 150 -16.41 14.25 -11.12
N ASP A 151 -17.56 13.60 -11.01
CA ASP A 151 -18.36 13.54 -9.77
C ASP A 151 -17.81 12.55 -8.75
N ALA A 152 -17.19 11.47 -9.23
CA ALA A 152 -16.67 10.37 -8.42
C ALA A 152 -15.39 9.79 -9.03
N ASN A 153 -14.60 9.05 -8.25
CA ASN A 153 -13.37 8.41 -8.70
C ASN A 153 -13.33 6.92 -8.37
N ILE A 154 -12.88 6.10 -9.32
CA ILE A 154 -12.42 4.74 -9.10
C ILE A 154 -10.98 4.66 -9.56
N SER A 155 -10.05 4.33 -8.64
CA SER A 155 -8.63 4.18 -8.97
C SER A 155 -8.21 2.72 -9.04
N LEU A 156 -7.38 2.41 -10.06
CA LEU A 156 -6.80 1.08 -10.28
C LEU A 156 -5.27 1.14 -10.19
N PRO A 157 -4.71 1.01 -9.00
CA PRO A 157 -3.27 0.89 -8.78
C PRO A 157 -2.79 -0.56 -8.87
N GLY A 158 -1.48 -0.74 -9.12
CA GLY A 158 -0.83 -2.06 -9.16
C GLY A 158 0.42 -2.16 -8.28
N CYS A 159 1.34 -1.21 -8.34
CA CYS A 159 2.64 -1.26 -7.65
C CYS A 159 2.64 -0.44 -6.35
N ASP A 160 3.73 -0.54 -5.58
CA ASP A 160 3.91 -0.08 -4.21
C ASP A 160 3.44 1.36 -3.93
N LYS A 161 3.87 2.32 -4.74
CA LYS A 161 3.60 3.75 -4.55
C LYS A 161 2.30 4.20 -5.20
N ASN A 162 1.72 3.32 -6.04
CA ASN A 162 0.47 3.64 -6.74
C ASN A 162 -0.70 3.75 -5.78
N MET A 163 -0.83 2.80 -4.84
CA MET A 163 -1.94 2.76 -3.89
C MET A 163 -1.99 3.99 -2.98
N PRO A 164 -0.92 4.34 -2.25
CA PRO A 164 -0.96 5.53 -1.42
C PRO A 164 -1.14 6.81 -2.24
N GLY A 165 -0.57 6.92 -3.45
CA GLY A 165 -0.80 8.06 -4.34
C GLY A 165 -2.27 8.23 -4.74
N CYS A 166 -2.96 7.13 -5.09
CA CYS A 166 -4.39 7.14 -5.39
C CYS A 166 -5.22 7.57 -4.18
N LEU A 167 -4.92 7.03 -2.98
CA LEU A 167 -5.65 7.38 -1.76
C LEU A 167 -5.43 8.85 -1.34
N MET A 168 -4.21 9.37 -1.49
CA MET A 168 -3.93 10.79 -1.26
C MET A 168 -4.78 11.67 -2.18
N ALA A 169 -4.89 11.35 -3.48
CA ALA A 169 -5.77 12.07 -4.42
C ALA A 169 -7.24 12.01 -3.99
N MET A 170 -7.75 10.82 -3.63
CA MET A 170 -9.13 10.64 -3.16
C MET A 170 -9.41 11.50 -1.92
N ALA A 171 -8.48 11.49 -0.94
CA ALA A 171 -8.61 12.25 0.29
C ALA A 171 -8.58 13.76 0.04
N ARG A 172 -7.70 14.27 -0.85
CA ARG A 172 -7.63 15.69 -1.22
C ARG A 172 -8.90 16.16 -1.94
N LEU A 173 -9.35 15.41 -2.94
CA LEU A 173 -10.56 15.69 -3.72
C LEU A 173 -11.83 15.62 -2.86
N ASN A 174 -11.88 14.67 -1.95
CA ASN A 174 -13.02 14.37 -1.09
C ASN A 174 -14.35 14.29 -1.85
N ARG A 175 -14.33 13.57 -2.98
CA ARG A 175 -15.50 13.18 -3.79
C ARG A 175 -15.72 11.69 -3.61
N PRO A 176 -16.96 11.15 -3.75
CA PRO A 176 -17.22 9.72 -3.65
C PRO A 176 -16.17 8.91 -4.43
N SER A 177 -15.47 7.99 -3.75
CA SER A 177 -14.33 7.28 -4.35
C SER A 177 -14.14 5.90 -3.73
N LEU A 178 -13.59 4.98 -4.51
CA LEU A 178 -13.11 3.68 -4.06
C LEU A 178 -11.89 3.22 -4.86
N MET A 179 -11.10 2.31 -4.27
CA MET A 179 -9.94 1.70 -4.92
C MET A 179 -10.25 0.25 -5.30
N ILE A 180 -9.79 -0.16 -6.48
CA ILE A 180 -9.70 -1.57 -6.91
C ILE A 180 -8.24 -1.90 -7.09
N TYR A 181 -7.70 -2.77 -6.26
CA TYR A 181 -6.32 -3.25 -6.39
C TYR A 181 -6.16 -4.14 -7.61
N GLY A 182 -5.09 -3.96 -8.38
CA GLY A 182 -4.79 -4.79 -9.55
C GLY A 182 -4.57 -6.28 -9.25
N GLY A 183 -4.35 -6.62 -7.98
CA GLY A 183 -4.19 -8.00 -7.52
C GLY A 183 -2.73 -8.43 -7.38
N THR A 184 -2.52 -9.48 -6.59
CA THR A 184 -1.21 -10.09 -6.39
C THR A 184 -0.84 -11.01 -7.55
N ILE A 185 0.48 -11.11 -7.86
CA ILE A 185 0.98 -12.08 -8.84
C ILE A 185 0.93 -13.49 -8.24
N LYS A 186 0.66 -14.49 -9.08
CA LYS A 186 0.82 -15.90 -8.70
C LYS A 186 2.30 -16.26 -8.56
N PRO A 187 2.69 -17.16 -7.66
CA PRO A 187 4.08 -17.58 -7.54
C PRO A 187 4.55 -18.33 -8.77
N GLY A 188 5.82 -18.17 -9.12
CA GLY A 188 6.48 -19.00 -10.09
C GLY A 188 6.74 -20.41 -9.54
N CYS A 189 7.09 -21.35 -10.43
CA CYS A 189 7.45 -22.71 -10.06
C CYS A 189 8.92 -22.96 -10.37
N GLY A 190 9.72 -23.26 -9.35
CA GLY A 190 11.12 -23.60 -9.46
C GLY A 190 11.34 -25.00 -10.05
N LEU A 191 12.61 -25.41 -10.15
CA LEU A 191 13.00 -26.68 -10.76
C LEU A 191 12.60 -27.89 -9.89
N GLN A 192 12.48 -27.69 -8.57
CA GLN A 192 12.13 -28.73 -7.60
C GLN A 192 10.67 -28.58 -7.10
N GLY A 193 9.87 -27.69 -7.74
CA GLY A 193 8.49 -27.45 -7.37
C GLY A 193 8.31 -26.39 -6.26
N GLU A 194 9.39 -25.71 -5.85
CA GLU A 194 9.36 -24.62 -4.89
C GLU A 194 8.66 -23.37 -5.47
N LYS A 195 7.95 -22.63 -4.62
CA LYS A 195 7.31 -21.36 -5.00
C LYS A 195 8.37 -20.27 -5.12
N LEU A 196 8.47 -19.67 -6.31
CA LEU A 196 9.36 -18.56 -6.62
C LEU A 196 8.59 -17.24 -6.63
N ASP A 197 9.29 -16.15 -6.30
CA ASP A 197 8.81 -14.77 -6.39
C ASP A 197 9.96 -13.82 -6.75
N ILE A 198 9.71 -12.51 -6.80
CA ILE A 198 10.74 -11.50 -7.11
C ILE A 198 11.91 -11.55 -6.13
N VAL A 199 11.68 -11.85 -4.84
CA VAL A 199 12.75 -11.96 -3.84
C VAL A 199 13.62 -13.16 -4.12
N SER A 200 13.06 -14.27 -4.62
CA SER A 200 13.83 -15.43 -5.08
C SER A 200 14.83 -15.05 -6.19
N ALA A 201 14.40 -14.19 -7.13
CA ALA A 201 15.30 -13.68 -8.18
C ALA A 201 16.45 -12.84 -7.59
N PHE A 202 16.19 -11.95 -6.63
CA PHE A 202 17.25 -11.18 -5.95
C PHE A 202 18.19 -12.09 -5.15
N GLN A 203 17.67 -13.03 -4.38
CA GLN A 203 18.46 -13.96 -3.57
C GLN A 203 19.33 -14.87 -4.43
N SER A 204 18.88 -15.24 -5.65
CA SER A 204 19.65 -16.07 -6.58
C SER A 204 20.99 -15.44 -6.97
N TYR A 205 21.10 -14.11 -6.96
CA TYR A 205 22.37 -13.41 -7.19
C TYR A 205 23.37 -13.65 -6.04
N GLY A 206 22.96 -13.56 -4.80
CA GLY A 206 23.80 -13.88 -3.64
C GLY A 206 24.25 -15.36 -3.65
N GLN A 207 23.34 -16.27 -4.00
CA GLN A 207 23.65 -17.69 -4.15
C GLN A 207 24.67 -17.95 -5.27
N PHE A 208 24.57 -17.23 -6.38
CA PHE A 208 25.54 -17.30 -7.48
C PHE A 208 26.92 -16.76 -7.04
N LEU A 209 26.98 -15.62 -6.33
CA LEU A 209 28.24 -15.07 -5.83
C LEU A 209 28.92 -16.02 -4.83
N SER A 210 28.17 -16.69 -3.97
CA SER A 210 28.67 -17.70 -3.03
C SER A 210 28.97 -19.05 -3.68
N LYS A 211 28.77 -19.19 -5.01
CA LYS A 211 28.94 -20.42 -5.80
C LYS A 211 28.09 -21.60 -5.32
N SER A 212 26.96 -21.34 -4.66
CA SER A 212 26.01 -22.37 -4.25
C SER A 212 25.07 -22.82 -5.37
N ILE A 213 24.92 -21.99 -6.42
CA ILE A 213 24.22 -22.32 -7.67
C ILE A 213 25.03 -21.90 -8.88
N SER A 214 24.78 -22.55 -10.04
CA SER A 214 25.36 -22.17 -11.33
C SER A 214 24.64 -20.97 -11.96
N ASP A 215 25.21 -20.38 -13.03
CA ASP A 215 24.54 -19.30 -13.77
C ASP A 215 23.30 -19.78 -14.52
N GLU A 216 23.29 -21.05 -14.98
CA GLU A 216 22.13 -21.69 -15.59
C GLU A 216 20.96 -21.80 -14.59
N GLU A 217 21.25 -22.27 -13.37
CA GLU A 217 20.25 -22.36 -12.29
C GLU A 217 19.73 -20.98 -11.90
N ARG A 218 20.62 -19.99 -11.70
CA ARG A 218 20.26 -18.60 -11.46
C ARG A 218 19.35 -18.07 -12.56
N SER A 219 19.71 -18.26 -13.82
CA SER A 219 18.93 -17.82 -14.98
C SER A 219 17.56 -18.49 -15.05
N ALA A 220 17.44 -19.74 -14.63
CA ALA A 220 16.18 -20.47 -14.57
C ALA A 220 15.27 -19.89 -13.48
N ILE A 221 15.81 -19.59 -12.29
CA ILE A 221 15.08 -18.93 -11.19
C ILE A 221 14.56 -17.58 -11.67
N VAL A 222 15.42 -16.72 -12.21
CA VAL A 222 15.06 -15.37 -12.67
C VAL A 222 13.90 -15.41 -13.67
N ARG A 223 13.97 -16.27 -14.69
CA ARG A 223 12.93 -16.38 -15.72
C ARG A 223 11.58 -16.86 -15.22
N LYS A 224 11.54 -17.56 -14.09
CA LYS A 224 10.33 -18.17 -13.55
C LYS A 224 9.75 -17.42 -12.35
N SER A 225 10.44 -16.42 -11.80
CA SER A 225 10.04 -15.74 -10.56
C SER A 225 8.80 -14.85 -10.72
N CYS A 226 8.54 -14.33 -11.92
CA CYS A 226 7.38 -13.48 -12.21
C CYS A 226 6.63 -14.03 -13.43
N PRO A 227 5.71 -15.00 -13.24
CA PRO A 227 5.12 -15.75 -14.37
C PRO A 227 4.00 -15.04 -15.11
N GLY A 228 3.43 -13.94 -14.59
CA GLY A 228 2.27 -13.28 -15.16
C GLY A 228 2.03 -11.87 -14.63
N ALA A 229 0.77 -11.44 -14.68
CA ALA A 229 0.34 -10.15 -14.17
C ALA A 229 0.15 -10.14 -12.66
N GLY A 230 0.29 -8.96 -12.05
CA GLY A 230 0.05 -8.73 -10.63
C GLY A 230 1.26 -8.16 -9.90
N ALA A 231 1.00 -7.61 -8.72
CA ALA A 231 2.04 -7.11 -7.83
C ALA A 231 2.71 -8.25 -7.05
N CYS A 232 3.90 -7.99 -6.51
CA CYS A 232 4.74 -8.98 -5.81
C CYS A 232 3.94 -9.90 -4.87
N GLY A 233 4.20 -11.23 -4.89
CA GLY A 233 3.36 -12.23 -4.25
C GLY A 233 3.40 -12.30 -2.72
N GLY A 234 4.44 -11.77 -2.06
CA GLY A 234 4.53 -11.76 -0.58
C GLY A 234 3.83 -10.56 0.06
N MET A 235 3.83 -10.49 1.40
CA MET A 235 3.38 -9.33 2.17
C MET A 235 4.45 -8.21 2.11
N TYR A 236 4.87 -7.88 0.88
CA TYR A 236 5.74 -6.76 0.55
C TYR A 236 4.92 -5.48 0.48
N THR A 237 5.51 -4.35 0.05
CA THR A 237 4.86 -3.05 0.17
C THR A 237 3.53 -2.97 -0.58
N ALA A 238 3.42 -3.52 -1.79
CA ALA A 238 2.18 -3.49 -2.56
C ALA A 238 1.02 -4.18 -1.84
N ASN A 239 1.19 -5.43 -1.43
CA ASN A 239 0.16 -6.19 -0.71
C ASN A 239 -0.10 -5.63 0.69
N THR A 240 0.93 -5.10 1.38
CA THR A 240 0.77 -4.39 2.65
C THR A 240 -0.18 -3.21 2.50
N MET A 241 0.04 -2.36 1.50
CA MET A 241 -0.81 -1.18 1.29
C MET A 241 -2.21 -1.55 0.82
N ALA A 242 -2.34 -2.53 -0.10
CA ALA A 242 -3.64 -3.01 -0.54
C ALA A 242 -4.47 -3.55 0.63
N SER A 243 -3.87 -4.39 1.49
CA SER A 243 -4.53 -4.96 2.67
C SER A 243 -4.88 -3.89 3.71
N ALA A 244 -3.99 -2.93 3.94
CA ALA A 244 -4.23 -1.78 4.81
C ALA A 244 -5.42 -0.93 4.34
N ILE A 245 -5.54 -0.70 3.04
CA ILE A 245 -6.63 0.07 2.43
C ILE A 245 -7.96 -0.69 2.49
N GLU A 246 -7.94 -2.02 2.39
CA GLU A 246 -9.13 -2.86 2.63
C GLU A 246 -9.55 -2.80 4.10
N ALA A 247 -8.61 -2.91 5.05
CA ALA A 247 -8.89 -2.74 6.48
C ALA A 247 -9.44 -1.35 6.83
N MET A 248 -8.98 -0.31 6.11
CA MET A 248 -9.47 1.06 6.23
C MET A 248 -10.89 1.24 5.68
N GLY A 249 -11.37 0.31 4.84
CA GLY A 249 -12.70 0.37 4.22
C GLY A 249 -12.75 1.11 2.88
N MET A 250 -11.61 1.44 2.25
CA MET A 250 -11.54 2.18 0.98
C MET A 250 -11.54 1.29 -0.28
N SER A 251 -11.61 -0.03 -0.13
CA SER A 251 -11.82 -1.00 -1.20
C SER A 251 -12.91 -2.01 -0.85
N LEU A 252 -13.38 -2.75 -1.85
CA LEU A 252 -14.35 -3.83 -1.62
C LEU A 252 -13.69 -5.00 -0.88
N PRO A 253 -14.44 -5.80 -0.11
CA PRO A 253 -13.92 -7.00 0.50
C PRO A 253 -13.28 -7.95 -0.55
N TYR A 254 -12.16 -8.56 -0.18
CA TYR A 254 -11.29 -9.40 -1.01
C TYR A 254 -10.41 -8.65 -2.02
N SER A 255 -10.58 -7.34 -2.22
CA SER A 255 -9.81 -6.57 -3.22
C SER A 255 -8.30 -6.81 -3.11
N SER A 256 -7.77 -6.84 -1.89
CA SER A 256 -6.33 -6.97 -1.64
C SER A 256 -5.78 -8.39 -1.77
N SER A 257 -6.63 -9.42 -1.70
CA SER A 257 -6.19 -10.81 -1.69
C SER A 257 -6.48 -11.60 -2.96
N ILE A 258 -7.44 -11.16 -3.80
CA ILE A 258 -7.73 -11.81 -5.09
C ILE A 258 -6.51 -11.68 -6.00
N PRO A 259 -5.95 -12.81 -6.53
CA PRO A 259 -4.88 -12.75 -7.51
C PRO A 259 -5.29 -12.02 -8.79
N ALA A 260 -4.32 -11.35 -9.45
CA ALA A 260 -4.57 -10.48 -10.60
C ALA A 260 -5.24 -11.18 -11.79
N GLU A 261 -4.92 -12.47 -11.99
CA GLU A 261 -5.40 -13.27 -13.13
C GLU A 261 -6.64 -14.11 -12.81
N ASP A 262 -7.18 -14.02 -11.59
CA ASP A 262 -8.37 -14.78 -11.23
C ASP A 262 -9.64 -14.10 -11.75
N PRO A 263 -10.63 -14.89 -12.27
CA PRO A 263 -11.88 -14.35 -12.80
C PRO A 263 -12.63 -13.46 -11.79
N GLU A 264 -12.49 -13.72 -10.49
CA GLU A 264 -13.11 -12.95 -9.41
C GLU A 264 -12.66 -11.48 -9.43
N LYS A 265 -11.45 -11.18 -9.91
CA LYS A 265 -10.95 -9.82 -10.07
C LYS A 265 -11.78 -9.02 -11.09
N LEU A 266 -12.21 -9.64 -12.18
CA LEU A 266 -13.07 -9.01 -13.16
C LEU A 266 -14.50 -8.79 -12.62
N GLU A 267 -14.99 -9.70 -11.79
CA GLU A 267 -16.30 -9.53 -11.12
C GLU A 267 -16.27 -8.40 -10.09
N GLU A 268 -15.19 -8.27 -9.33
CA GLU A 268 -14.97 -7.13 -8.43
C GLU A 268 -14.99 -5.80 -9.22
N CYS A 269 -14.25 -5.74 -10.33
CA CYS A 269 -14.22 -4.56 -11.20
C CYS A 269 -15.62 -4.16 -11.69
N PHE A 270 -16.46 -5.12 -12.05
CA PHE A 270 -17.83 -4.85 -12.48
C PHE A 270 -18.71 -4.35 -11.33
N ARG A 271 -18.63 -4.97 -10.15
CA ARG A 271 -19.39 -4.56 -8.96
C ARG A 271 -19.00 -3.17 -8.44
N ALA A 272 -17.80 -2.67 -8.77
CA ALA A 272 -17.40 -1.31 -8.43
C ALA A 272 -18.35 -0.23 -8.96
N GLY A 273 -19.06 -0.50 -10.06
CA GLY A 273 -20.07 0.39 -10.62
C GLY A 273 -21.28 0.60 -9.68
N GLU A 274 -21.76 -0.45 -9.05
CA GLU A 274 -22.84 -0.37 -8.06
C GLU A 274 -22.36 0.31 -6.77
N ALA A 275 -21.15 -0.02 -6.32
CA ALA A 275 -20.57 0.59 -5.12
C ALA A 275 -20.39 2.10 -5.28
N ILE A 276 -19.83 2.57 -6.41
CA ILE A 276 -19.64 4.02 -6.62
C ILE A 276 -20.97 4.76 -6.77
N ARG A 277 -22.00 4.12 -7.37
CA ARG A 277 -23.34 4.68 -7.43
C ARG A 277 -23.92 4.87 -6.02
N LEU A 278 -23.82 3.87 -5.15
CA LEU A 278 -24.27 3.94 -3.76
C LEU A 278 -23.57 5.08 -3.01
N LEU A 279 -22.24 5.22 -3.19
CA LEU A 279 -21.48 6.30 -2.57
C LEU A 279 -21.96 7.69 -3.03
N LEU A 280 -22.26 7.84 -4.34
CA LEU A 280 -22.87 9.07 -4.89
C LEU A 280 -24.25 9.35 -4.32
N GLU A 281 -25.13 8.35 -4.22
CA GLU A 281 -26.49 8.47 -3.71
C GLU A 281 -26.52 8.87 -2.24
N ARG A 282 -25.58 8.35 -1.44
CA ARG A 282 -25.46 8.63 -0.01
C ARG A 282 -24.51 9.78 0.33
N ASP A 283 -23.85 10.38 -0.68
CA ASP A 283 -22.80 11.42 -0.55
C ASP A 283 -21.67 11.01 0.40
N ILE A 284 -21.32 9.70 0.43
CA ILE A 284 -20.23 9.16 1.23
C ILE A 284 -18.90 9.47 0.53
N LYS A 285 -17.99 10.09 1.25
CA LYS A 285 -16.71 10.60 0.73
C LYS A 285 -15.53 9.93 1.44
N PRO A 286 -14.32 9.99 0.84
CA PRO A 286 -13.13 9.40 1.45
C PRO A 286 -12.87 9.82 2.90
N ARG A 287 -13.08 11.08 3.25
CA ARG A 287 -12.83 11.56 4.63
C ARG A 287 -13.89 11.08 5.65
N ASP A 288 -15.04 10.60 5.18
CA ASP A 288 -16.05 9.96 6.05
C ASP A 288 -15.62 8.52 6.43
N ILE A 289 -14.77 7.90 5.60
CA ILE A 289 -14.24 6.54 5.76
C ILE A 289 -12.84 6.56 6.37
N MET A 290 -11.95 7.42 5.87
CA MET A 290 -10.55 7.54 6.29
C MET A 290 -10.44 8.26 7.63
N THR A 291 -11.09 7.75 8.66
CA THR A 291 -11.08 8.27 10.04
C THR A 291 -9.85 7.78 10.80
N ARG A 292 -9.57 8.37 11.94
CA ARG A 292 -8.50 7.92 12.85
C ARG A 292 -8.63 6.42 13.17
N ALA A 293 -9.82 5.93 13.49
CA ALA A 293 -10.08 4.51 13.77
C ALA A 293 -9.80 3.63 12.55
N ALA A 294 -10.14 4.07 11.34
CA ALA A 294 -9.86 3.35 10.10
C ALA A 294 -8.34 3.24 9.84
N PHE A 295 -7.56 4.29 10.10
CA PHE A 295 -6.09 4.23 10.06
C PHE A 295 -5.54 3.27 11.12
N GLU A 296 -6.13 3.23 12.30
CA GLU A 296 -5.73 2.31 13.35
C GLU A 296 -5.99 0.85 12.96
N ASN A 297 -7.15 0.54 12.35
CA ASN A 297 -7.43 -0.78 11.78
C ASN A 297 -6.38 -1.19 10.73
N ALA A 298 -5.97 -0.25 9.86
CA ALA A 298 -4.92 -0.49 8.88
C ALA A 298 -3.58 -0.83 9.54
N MET A 299 -3.16 -0.07 10.57
CA MET A 299 -1.95 -0.34 11.33
C MET A 299 -2.00 -1.70 12.03
N VAL A 300 -3.14 -2.05 12.63
CA VAL A 300 -3.34 -3.37 13.29
C VAL A 300 -3.13 -4.50 12.29
N LEU A 301 -3.74 -4.42 11.12
CA LEU A 301 -3.57 -5.45 10.09
C LEU A 301 -2.11 -5.57 9.65
N ILE A 302 -1.41 -4.45 9.43
CA ILE A 302 0.02 -4.43 9.07
C ILE A 302 0.85 -5.13 10.15
N MET A 303 0.63 -4.81 11.43
CA MET A 303 1.38 -5.43 12.54
C MET A 303 1.09 -6.93 12.65
N ALA A 304 -0.17 -7.33 12.50
CA ALA A 304 -0.58 -8.74 12.58
C ALA A 304 -0.03 -9.57 11.42
N THR A 305 0.10 -9.00 10.23
CA THR A 305 0.49 -9.73 9.02
C THR A 305 1.97 -9.66 8.67
N GLY A 306 2.76 -8.86 9.37
CA GLY A 306 4.21 -8.72 9.07
C GLY A 306 4.51 -7.84 7.87
N GLY A 307 3.71 -6.79 7.64
CA GLY A 307 3.79 -5.91 6.49
C GLY A 307 5.09 -5.09 6.40
N SER A 308 5.23 -4.35 5.31
CA SER A 308 6.41 -3.53 5.01
C SER A 308 6.52 -2.30 5.93
N THR A 309 7.75 -1.96 6.32
CA THR A 309 8.08 -0.70 7.03
C THR A 309 7.73 0.55 6.22
N ASN A 310 7.68 0.46 4.89
CA ASN A 310 7.25 1.55 4.01
C ASN A 310 5.83 2.05 4.32
N ALA A 311 4.99 1.20 4.91
CA ALA A 311 3.64 1.57 5.33
C ALA A 311 3.63 2.73 6.33
N VAL A 312 4.67 2.91 7.14
CA VAL A 312 4.79 4.06 8.08
C VAL A 312 4.76 5.36 7.29
N LEU A 313 5.62 5.49 6.26
CA LEU A 313 5.65 6.69 5.40
C LEU A 313 4.31 6.92 4.69
N HIS A 314 3.74 5.82 4.17
CA HIS A 314 2.55 5.90 3.31
C HIS A 314 1.29 6.23 4.09
N LEU A 315 1.08 5.61 5.26
CA LEU A 315 -0.10 5.91 6.10
C LEU A 315 -0.04 7.34 6.65
N ILE A 316 1.15 7.84 7.06
CA ILE A 316 1.30 9.24 7.48
C ILE A 316 0.94 10.20 6.34
N ALA A 317 1.44 9.95 5.12
CA ALA A 317 1.12 10.79 3.97
C ALA A 317 -0.38 10.74 3.60
N MET A 318 -1.00 9.57 3.65
CA MET A 318 -2.44 9.40 3.42
C MET A 318 -3.28 10.09 4.51
N ALA A 319 -2.85 10.00 5.79
CA ALA A 319 -3.52 10.64 6.91
C ALA A 319 -3.48 12.17 6.79
N ARG A 320 -2.32 12.75 6.43
CA ARG A 320 -2.21 14.20 6.14
C ARG A 320 -3.14 14.62 5.01
N ALA A 321 -3.16 13.90 3.89
CA ALA A 321 -4.10 14.16 2.80
C ALA A 321 -5.58 14.07 3.23
N ALA A 322 -5.90 13.17 4.17
CA ALA A 322 -7.23 13.01 4.76
C ALA A 322 -7.52 14.00 5.91
N GLN A 323 -6.55 14.82 6.33
CA GLN A 323 -6.63 15.73 7.47
C GLN A 323 -6.83 14.98 8.82
N VAL A 324 -6.21 13.81 8.95
CA VAL A 324 -6.18 12.99 10.17
C VAL A 324 -4.81 13.15 10.81
N ASP A 325 -4.80 13.44 12.10
CA ASP A 325 -3.56 13.51 12.88
C ASP A 325 -3.03 12.09 13.14
N LEU A 326 -1.91 11.75 12.52
CA LEU A 326 -1.21 10.48 12.63
C LEU A 326 0.29 10.74 12.67
N THR A 327 0.95 10.26 13.70
CA THR A 327 2.38 10.42 13.94
C THR A 327 3.11 9.07 13.88
N ILE A 328 4.43 9.12 13.82
CA ILE A 328 5.26 7.91 13.86
C ILE A 328 5.06 7.13 15.17
N ASP A 329 4.81 7.80 16.30
CA ASP A 329 4.67 7.17 17.62
C ASP A 329 3.37 6.34 17.74
N ASP A 330 2.35 6.63 16.94
CA ASP A 330 1.13 5.82 16.86
C ASP A 330 1.42 4.39 16.40
N PHE A 331 2.40 4.21 15.53
CA PHE A 331 2.83 2.88 15.07
C PHE A 331 3.45 2.08 16.21
N GLN A 332 4.21 2.71 17.10
CA GLN A 332 4.73 2.03 18.29
C GLN A 332 3.60 1.60 19.22
N THR A 333 2.65 2.50 19.47
CA THR A 333 1.48 2.20 20.32
C THR A 333 0.69 0.99 19.82
N VAL A 334 0.44 0.91 18.51
CA VAL A 334 -0.24 -0.25 17.90
C VAL A 334 0.65 -1.49 17.94
N SER A 335 1.96 -1.36 17.65
CA SER A 335 2.91 -2.46 17.65
C SER A 335 3.02 -3.14 19.03
N ASP A 336 2.91 -2.39 20.10
CA ASP A 336 3.04 -2.94 21.47
C ASP A 336 1.86 -3.83 21.86
N ARG A 337 0.65 -3.60 21.29
CA ARG A 337 -0.57 -4.34 21.65
C ARG A 337 -1.01 -5.41 20.63
N VAL A 338 -0.45 -5.40 19.42
CA VAL A 338 -0.87 -6.30 18.34
C VAL A 338 0.18 -7.38 18.10
N PRO A 339 -0.16 -8.66 18.30
CA PRO A 339 0.78 -9.75 18.03
C PRO A 339 1.01 -9.94 16.52
N TYR A 340 2.23 -10.32 16.14
CA TYR A 340 2.56 -10.76 14.79
C TYR A 340 2.16 -12.24 14.64
N ILE A 341 1.21 -12.54 13.74
CA ILE A 341 0.55 -13.85 13.66
C ILE A 341 0.62 -14.52 12.28
N ALA A 342 0.99 -13.81 11.21
CA ALA A 342 0.94 -14.37 9.87
C ALA A 342 2.31 -14.91 9.40
N ASP A 343 2.36 -16.17 8.97
CA ASP A 343 3.56 -16.82 8.40
C ASP A 343 3.72 -16.48 6.90
N LEU A 344 3.61 -15.19 6.56
CA LEU A 344 3.72 -14.69 5.20
C LEU A 344 5.15 -14.23 4.86
N LYS A 345 5.57 -14.43 3.60
CA LYS A 345 6.82 -13.84 3.09
C LYS A 345 6.79 -12.32 3.23
N PRO A 346 7.94 -11.68 3.53
CA PRO A 346 9.32 -12.20 3.48
C PRO A 346 9.75 -12.99 4.71
N SER A 347 9.13 -12.79 5.87
CA SER A 347 9.59 -13.38 7.14
C SER A 347 9.07 -14.80 7.37
N GLY A 348 8.05 -15.21 6.61
CA GLY A 348 7.39 -16.51 6.66
C GLY A 348 7.51 -17.31 5.36
N ARG A 349 6.65 -18.34 5.23
CA ARG A 349 6.69 -19.34 4.15
C ARG A 349 5.72 -19.06 3.00
N PHE A 350 4.57 -18.45 3.29
CA PHE A 350 3.42 -18.38 2.40
C PHE A 350 3.36 -17.05 1.64
N VAL A 351 2.61 -17.04 0.53
CA VAL A 351 2.36 -15.86 -0.31
C VAL A 351 0.89 -15.44 -0.24
N MET A 352 0.54 -14.32 -0.84
CA MET A 352 -0.83 -13.76 -0.80
C MET A 352 -1.87 -14.65 -1.49
N GLU A 353 -1.48 -15.40 -2.54
CA GLU A 353 -2.35 -16.43 -3.14
C GLU A 353 -2.76 -17.48 -2.10
N ASP A 354 -1.83 -17.92 -1.26
CA ASP A 354 -2.13 -18.87 -0.19
C ASP A 354 -3.09 -18.27 0.83
N LEU A 355 -2.90 -16.99 1.20
CA LEU A 355 -3.82 -16.27 2.08
C LEU A 355 -5.22 -16.19 1.49
N HIS A 356 -5.33 -15.93 0.17
CA HIS A 356 -6.62 -15.90 -0.51
C HIS A 356 -7.37 -17.22 -0.36
N THR A 357 -6.69 -18.36 -0.52
CA THR A 357 -7.31 -19.70 -0.44
C THR A 357 -7.87 -20.06 0.94
N ILE A 358 -7.38 -19.43 2.01
CA ILE A 358 -7.86 -19.68 3.38
C ILE A 358 -8.93 -18.69 3.87
N GLY A 359 -9.44 -17.83 2.96
CA GLY A 359 -10.49 -16.85 3.24
C GLY A 359 -10.08 -15.40 3.00
N GLY A 360 -8.84 -15.15 2.58
CA GLY A 360 -8.34 -13.83 2.18
C GLY A 360 -8.24 -12.83 3.33
N THR A 361 -7.99 -11.58 2.97
CA THR A 361 -7.92 -10.47 3.92
C THR A 361 -9.20 -10.31 4.76
N PRO A 362 -10.43 -10.47 4.23
CA PRO A 362 -11.64 -10.39 5.05
C PRO A 362 -11.68 -11.41 6.19
N ALA A 363 -11.21 -12.63 5.98
CA ALA A 363 -11.18 -13.64 7.03
C ALA A 363 -10.17 -13.30 8.14
N VAL A 364 -9.04 -12.67 7.80
CA VAL A 364 -8.08 -12.13 8.77
C VAL A 364 -8.71 -10.98 9.55
N LEU A 365 -9.38 -10.04 8.87
CA LEU A 365 -10.07 -8.92 9.53
C LEU A 365 -11.18 -9.42 10.45
N LYS A 366 -11.96 -10.42 10.02
CA LYS A 366 -12.99 -11.04 10.87
C LYS A 366 -12.38 -11.63 12.14
N TYR A 367 -11.28 -12.36 12.00
CA TYR A 367 -10.55 -12.92 13.13
C TYR A 367 -10.03 -11.83 14.09
N LEU A 368 -9.42 -10.75 13.55
CA LEU A 368 -8.95 -9.63 14.38
C LEU A 368 -10.10 -8.89 15.08
N LEU A 369 -11.27 -8.77 14.43
CA LEU A 369 -12.48 -8.20 15.01
C LEU A 369 -13.00 -9.05 16.17
N GLU A 370 -13.10 -10.38 15.98
CA GLU A 370 -13.51 -11.34 17.03
C GLU A 370 -12.57 -11.30 18.24
N LYS A 371 -11.28 -10.96 18.04
CA LYS A 371 -10.29 -10.78 19.12
C LYS A 371 -10.30 -9.38 19.72
N GLY A 372 -11.16 -8.48 19.26
CA GLY A 372 -11.27 -7.11 19.77
C GLY A 372 -10.06 -6.23 19.45
N LEU A 373 -9.30 -6.55 18.39
CA LEU A 373 -8.08 -5.83 18.00
C LEU A 373 -8.37 -4.68 17.04
N ILE A 374 -9.48 -4.71 16.28
CA ILE A 374 -9.90 -3.67 15.34
C ILE A 374 -11.29 -3.15 15.65
N ASP A 375 -11.59 -1.93 15.18
CA ASP A 375 -12.88 -1.27 15.31
C ASP A 375 -13.81 -1.66 14.14
N GLY A 376 -14.89 -2.36 14.45
CA GLY A 376 -15.88 -2.81 13.48
C GLY A 376 -16.87 -1.75 13.03
N ASP A 377 -16.98 -0.61 13.73
CA ASP A 377 -17.96 0.44 13.43
C ASP A 377 -17.50 1.38 12.31
N CYS A 378 -16.25 1.25 11.84
CA CYS A 378 -15.72 2.04 10.74
C CYS A 378 -16.55 1.85 9.47
N LEU A 379 -17.00 2.97 8.87
CA LEU A 379 -17.73 3.00 7.60
C LEU A 379 -16.81 2.55 6.45
N THR A 380 -17.39 1.90 5.43
CA THR A 380 -16.64 1.42 4.26
C THR A 380 -17.30 1.87 2.95
N VAL A 381 -16.61 1.65 1.83
CA VAL A 381 -17.11 1.94 0.47
C VAL A 381 -18.34 1.12 0.06
N THR A 382 -18.74 0.13 0.85
CA THR A 382 -20.01 -0.59 0.63
C THR A 382 -21.21 0.17 1.23
N GLY A 383 -20.98 1.29 1.94
CA GLY A 383 -21.98 2.01 2.70
C GLY A 383 -22.46 1.28 3.96
N ARG A 384 -21.77 0.21 4.34
CA ARG A 384 -21.94 -0.58 5.57
C ARG A 384 -20.70 -0.41 6.46
N THR A 385 -20.83 -0.74 7.73
CA THR A 385 -19.66 -0.81 8.62
C THR A 385 -18.78 -2.02 8.28
N LEU A 386 -17.54 -2.00 8.77
CA LEU A 386 -16.62 -3.12 8.61
C LEU A 386 -17.20 -4.41 9.24
N ALA A 387 -17.75 -4.33 10.46
CA ALA A 387 -18.38 -5.47 11.13
C ALA A 387 -19.56 -6.04 10.34
N GLU A 388 -20.44 -5.19 9.78
CA GLU A 388 -21.56 -5.62 8.95
C GLU A 388 -21.10 -6.34 7.68
N ASN A 389 -20.02 -5.90 7.05
CA ASN A 389 -19.44 -6.59 5.89
C ASN A 389 -18.87 -7.96 6.28
N LEU A 390 -18.14 -8.02 7.38
CA LEU A 390 -17.45 -9.25 7.82
C LEU A 390 -18.43 -10.30 8.37
N ALA A 391 -19.60 -9.90 8.90
CA ALA A 391 -20.59 -10.83 9.43
C ALA A 391 -21.05 -11.86 8.41
N ASP A 392 -21.27 -11.42 7.16
CA ASP A 392 -21.77 -12.26 6.07
C ASP A 392 -20.67 -13.11 5.36
N LEU A 393 -19.39 -12.88 5.69
CA LEU A 393 -18.26 -13.53 5.04
C LEU A 393 -17.73 -14.72 5.87
N PRO A 394 -17.12 -15.73 5.23
CA PRO A 394 -16.50 -16.84 5.94
C PRO A 394 -15.31 -16.35 6.80
N GLY A 395 -15.02 -17.06 7.87
CA GLY A 395 -13.80 -16.91 8.64
C GLY A 395 -12.63 -17.67 8.00
N LEU A 396 -11.52 -17.74 8.74
CA LEU A 396 -10.34 -18.52 8.35
C LEU A 396 -10.70 -20.00 8.17
N SER A 397 -10.19 -20.62 7.11
CA SER A 397 -10.41 -22.04 6.83
C SER A 397 -9.92 -22.93 7.98
N GLU A 398 -10.66 -23.99 8.28
CA GLU A 398 -10.26 -24.95 9.32
C GLU A 398 -8.97 -25.67 8.94
N GLY A 399 -8.04 -25.80 9.91
CA GLY A 399 -6.75 -26.48 9.71
C GLY A 399 -5.71 -25.67 8.93
N GLN A 400 -5.95 -24.39 8.61
CA GLN A 400 -4.95 -23.53 7.98
C GLN A 400 -3.76 -23.27 8.91
N GLU A 401 -2.57 -23.04 8.32
CA GLU A 401 -1.31 -22.86 9.06
C GLU A 401 -0.71 -21.45 8.88
N ILE A 402 -1.38 -20.57 8.11
CA ILE A 402 -0.82 -19.26 7.71
C ILE A 402 -0.99 -18.24 8.83
N ILE A 403 -2.20 -18.19 9.42
CA ILE A 403 -2.53 -17.27 10.51
C ILE A 403 -2.51 -18.04 11.82
N GLN A 404 -1.54 -17.72 12.67
CA GLN A 404 -1.40 -18.35 13.98
C GLN A 404 -2.43 -17.76 14.96
N PRO A 405 -2.87 -18.55 15.97
CA PRO A 405 -3.72 -18.02 17.03
C PRO A 405 -3.04 -16.87 17.79
N VAL A 406 -3.80 -15.83 18.16
CA VAL A 406 -3.26 -14.70 18.94
C VAL A 406 -2.72 -15.12 20.32
N GLU A 407 -3.18 -16.27 20.83
CA GLU A 407 -2.70 -16.89 22.06
C GLU A 407 -1.35 -17.61 21.89
N GLN A 408 -0.96 -17.91 20.64
CA GLN A 408 0.31 -18.54 20.28
C GLN A 408 0.92 -17.86 19.04
N PRO A 409 1.21 -16.57 19.13
CA PRO A 409 1.66 -15.78 17.98
C PRO A 409 3.11 -16.12 17.61
N ILE A 410 3.54 -15.74 16.40
CA ILE A 410 4.94 -15.78 15.98
C ILE A 410 5.77 -14.86 16.87
N LYS A 411 5.21 -13.69 17.24
CA LYS A 411 5.77 -12.74 18.20
C LYS A 411 4.63 -12.05 18.95
N VAL A 412 4.80 -11.85 20.25
CA VAL A 412 3.76 -11.28 21.15
C VAL A 412 3.44 -9.80 20.89
N SER A 413 4.24 -9.13 20.09
CA SER A 413 4.04 -7.73 19.66
C SER A 413 4.28 -7.59 18.16
N GLY A 414 3.95 -6.46 17.58
CA GLY A 414 4.18 -6.15 16.19
C GLY A 414 5.68 -6.23 15.82
N HIS A 415 5.92 -6.37 14.54
CA HIS A 415 7.28 -6.49 13.99
C HIS A 415 7.91 -5.14 13.65
N ILE A 416 7.14 -4.06 13.55
CA ILE A 416 7.65 -2.69 13.35
C ILE A 416 7.92 -2.07 14.72
N ARG A 417 9.11 -1.48 14.87
CA ARG A 417 9.52 -0.73 16.05
C ARG A 417 9.93 0.68 15.64
N ILE A 418 9.49 1.67 16.40
CA ILE A 418 9.91 3.05 16.24
C ILE A 418 11.06 3.31 17.21
N MET A 419 12.22 3.60 16.66
CA MET A 419 13.45 3.80 17.43
C MET A 419 13.71 5.29 17.67
N ARG A 420 14.25 5.62 18.83
CA ARG A 420 14.68 6.97 19.24
C ARG A 420 16.13 6.91 19.73
N GLY A 421 16.71 8.03 20.08
CA GLY A 421 18.07 8.10 20.64
C GLY A 421 18.91 9.18 19.97
N ASN A 422 20.20 9.24 20.34
CA ASN A 422 21.07 10.32 19.82
C ASN A 422 21.44 10.15 18.34
N VAL A 423 21.22 8.98 17.74
CA VAL A 423 21.38 8.76 16.29
C VAL A 423 20.12 9.10 15.50
N CYS A 424 18.92 9.01 16.10
CA CYS A 424 17.64 9.18 15.43
C CYS A 424 16.64 9.96 16.29
N GLN A 425 16.95 11.25 16.53
CA GLN A 425 16.17 12.10 17.45
C GLN A 425 14.70 12.22 17.07
N ASP A 426 14.39 12.33 15.75
CA ASP A 426 13.04 12.46 15.22
C ASP A 426 12.45 11.10 14.82
N GLY A 427 13.17 10.00 15.07
CA GLY A 427 12.72 8.63 14.90
C GLY A 427 13.44 7.86 13.80
N ALA A 428 13.27 6.56 13.86
CA ALA A 428 13.67 5.58 12.85
C ALA A 428 12.71 4.40 12.88
N VAL A 429 12.69 3.60 11.82
CA VAL A 429 11.80 2.44 11.69
C VAL A 429 12.63 1.17 11.57
N ALA A 430 12.48 0.28 12.56
CA ALA A 430 13.12 -1.03 12.57
C ALA A 430 12.11 -2.13 12.23
N LYS A 431 12.56 -3.18 11.55
CA LYS A 431 11.83 -4.43 11.37
C LYS A 431 12.44 -5.50 12.28
N ILE A 432 11.74 -5.84 13.35
CA ILE A 432 12.19 -6.79 14.37
C ILE A 432 11.21 -7.96 14.45
N THR A 433 11.55 -9.06 13.80
CA THR A 433 10.71 -10.27 13.77
C THR A 433 10.98 -11.22 14.94
N GLY A 434 12.07 -10.98 15.68
CA GLY A 434 12.52 -11.79 16.81
C GLY A 434 13.54 -12.88 16.44
N LYS A 435 13.85 -13.05 15.16
CA LYS A 435 14.85 -14.01 14.66
C LYS A 435 16.26 -13.44 14.73
N GLU A 436 16.38 -12.11 14.71
CA GLU A 436 17.61 -11.34 14.64
C GLU A 436 18.24 -11.04 16.02
N GLY A 437 17.50 -11.29 17.09
CA GLY A 437 17.78 -10.78 18.42
C GLY A 437 17.12 -9.43 18.69
N LEU A 438 17.34 -8.87 19.89
CA LEU A 438 16.73 -7.60 20.32
C LEU A 438 17.75 -6.49 20.54
N VAL A 439 19.03 -6.83 20.74
CA VAL A 439 20.11 -5.86 20.97
C VAL A 439 21.30 -6.20 20.08
N PHE A 440 21.84 -5.20 19.41
CA PHE A 440 23.06 -5.29 18.62
C PHE A 440 24.00 -4.12 18.97
N SER A 441 25.28 -4.37 19.20
CA SER A 441 26.26 -3.32 19.48
C SER A 441 27.57 -3.63 18.77
N GLY A 442 28.11 -2.65 18.07
CA GLY A 442 29.35 -2.83 17.31
C GLY A 442 29.94 -1.51 16.80
N PRO A 443 31.15 -1.59 16.20
CA PRO A 443 31.76 -0.43 15.55
C PRO A 443 31.00 -0.07 14.28
N ALA A 444 30.78 1.23 14.06
CA ALA A 444 30.21 1.74 12.82
C ALA A 444 31.16 1.48 11.64
N ARG A 445 30.58 1.12 10.49
CA ARG A 445 31.24 1.06 9.20
C ARG A 445 30.42 1.89 8.21
N CYS A 446 30.91 3.11 7.89
CA CYS A 446 30.15 4.14 7.21
C CYS A 446 30.40 4.14 5.71
N PHE A 447 29.29 4.23 4.94
CA PHE A 447 29.30 4.34 3.48
C PHE A 447 28.34 5.44 3.03
N ASP A 448 28.78 6.29 2.10
CA ASP A 448 28.02 7.47 1.64
C ASP A 448 27.07 7.15 0.47
N SER A 449 26.89 5.88 0.14
CA SER A 449 25.87 5.38 -0.80
C SER A 449 25.75 3.85 -0.73
N GLU A 450 24.67 3.32 -1.33
CA GLU A 450 24.47 1.89 -1.54
C GLU A 450 25.63 1.26 -2.31
N GLU A 451 26.08 1.89 -3.41
CA GLU A 451 27.14 1.37 -4.27
C GLU A 451 28.49 1.31 -3.53
N LEU A 452 28.78 2.30 -2.68
CA LEU A 452 30.02 2.29 -1.89
C LEU A 452 29.99 1.16 -0.85
N MET A 453 28.83 0.90 -0.25
CA MET A 453 28.66 -0.22 0.68
C MET A 453 28.88 -1.56 -0.01
N LEU A 454 28.30 -1.77 -1.20
CA LEU A 454 28.47 -3.01 -1.97
C LEU A 454 29.94 -3.24 -2.36
N ARG A 455 30.64 -2.19 -2.81
CA ARG A 455 32.09 -2.26 -3.05
C ARG A 455 32.88 -2.57 -1.79
N GLY A 456 32.50 -1.99 -0.65
CA GLY A 456 33.12 -2.28 0.65
C GLY A 456 32.94 -3.75 1.05
N LEU A 457 31.78 -4.33 0.78
CA LEU A 457 31.51 -5.75 1.02
C LEU A 457 32.40 -6.64 0.11
N GLU A 458 32.48 -6.34 -1.20
CA GLU A 458 33.35 -7.05 -2.14
C GLU A 458 34.83 -7.01 -1.76
N GLN A 459 35.28 -5.90 -1.19
CA GLN A 459 36.65 -5.69 -0.72
C GLN A 459 36.92 -6.27 0.68
N GLY A 460 35.92 -6.89 1.31
CA GLY A 460 36.05 -7.47 2.66
C GLY A 460 36.20 -6.42 3.78
N MET A 461 35.76 -5.19 3.56
CA MET A 461 35.82 -4.12 4.57
C MET A 461 34.80 -4.31 5.70
N ILE A 462 33.70 -5.04 5.43
CA ILE A 462 32.63 -5.32 6.40
C ILE A 462 32.99 -6.61 7.14
N GLN A 463 33.04 -6.54 8.46
CA GLN A 463 33.42 -7.65 9.33
C GLN A 463 32.25 -8.05 10.24
N LYS A 464 32.33 -9.27 10.81
CA LYS A 464 31.38 -9.71 11.84
C LYS A 464 31.42 -8.76 13.04
N GLY A 465 30.26 -8.36 13.50
CA GLY A 465 30.08 -7.42 14.59
C GLY A 465 29.97 -5.95 14.18
N ASP A 466 30.17 -5.62 12.88
CA ASP A 466 30.03 -4.24 12.42
C ASP A 466 28.56 -3.77 12.41
N VAL A 467 28.35 -2.49 12.71
CA VAL A 467 27.14 -1.75 12.39
C VAL A 467 27.37 -1.00 11.09
N VAL A 468 26.85 -1.54 10.00
CA VAL A 468 26.97 -0.94 8.67
C VAL A 468 26.03 0.26 8.56
N VAL A 469 26.57 1.44 8.21
CA VAL A 469 25.83 2.69 8.09
C VAL A 469 25.85 3.14 6.64
N ILE A 470 24.66 3.15 5.98
CA ILE A 470 24.48 3.69 4.63
C ILE A 470 23.77 5.02 4.75
N ARG A 471 24.40 6.10 4.34
CA ARG A 471 23.91 7.47 4.53
C ARG A 471 23.81 8.25 3.24
N TYR A 472 23.12 9.40 3.28
CA TYR A 472 22.76 10.23 2.11
C TYR A 472 21.83 9.50 1.13
N GLU A 473 21.00 8.59 1.66
CA GLU A 473 19.90 7.93 0.96
C GLU A 473 18.52 8.34 1.51
N GLY A 474 18.49 9.38 2.35
CA GLY A 474 17.27 9.99 2.87
C GLY A 474 16.50 10.83 1.84
N PRO A 475 15.36 11.46 2.24
CA PRO A 475 14.47 12.17 1.32
C PRO A 475 15.14 13.22 0.43
N LYS A 476 16.13 13.93 0.95
CA LYS A 476 16.87 15.00 0.24
C LYS A 476 18.23 14.54 -0.26
N GLY A 477 18.95 13.76 0.51
CA GLY A 477 20.30 13.27 0.20
C GLY A 477 20.29 12.21 -0.91
N GLY A 478 19.42 11.22 -0.79
CA GLY A 478 19.03 10.30 -1.85
C GLY A 478 17.64 10.66 -2.35
N PRO A 479 17.47 11.65 -3.26
CA PRO A 479 16.16 12.18 -3.56
C PRO A 479 15.19 11.06 -3.95
N GLY A 480 14.04 11.02 -3.25
CA GLY A 480 13.07 9.94 -3.37
C GLY A 480 13.32 8.75 -2.45
N MET A 481 14.28 8.84 -1.50
CA MET A 481 14.61 7.74 -0.58
C MET A 481 14.72 6.39 -1.30
N PRO A 482 15.74 6.15 -2.14
CA PRO A 482 15.86 4.90 -2.87
C PRO A 482 15.66 3.69 -1.97
N GLU A 483 14.83 2.75 -2.41
CA GLU A 483 14.54 1.53 -1.64
C GLU A 483 15.64 0.50 -1.92
N MET A 484 16.30 0.03 -0.86
CA MET A 484 17.44 -0.86 -0.95
C MET A 484 17.03 -2.30 -0.62
N LEU A 485 17.34 -3.24 -1.51
CA LEU A 485 17.25 -4.69 -1.29
C LEU A 485 18.60 -5.37 -1.51
N THR A 486 19.40 -4.85 -2.43
CA THR A 486 20.71 -5.42 -2.79
C THR A 486 21.67 -5.50 -1.60
N PRO A 487 21.83 -4.47 -0.74
CA PRO A 487 22.70 -4.54 0.43
C PRO A 487 22.37 -5.69 1.38
N THR A 488 21.08 -5.83 1.73
CA THR A 488 20.64 -6.89 2.64
C THR A 488 20.80 -8.27 2.02
N SER A 489 20.49 -8.42 0.72
CA SER A 489 20.68 -9.68 0.00
C SER A 489 22.14 -10.05 -0.16
N ALA A 490 23.03 -9.08 -0.42
CA ALA A 490 24.47 -9.29 -0.55
C ALA A 490 25.11 -9.69 0.78
N ILE A 491 24.75 -9.03 1.88
CA ILE A 491 25.19 -9.40 3.23
C ILE A 491 24.74 -10.82 3.61
N MET A 492 23.48 -11.18 3.29
CA MET A 492 22.99 -12.54 3.51
C MET A 492 23.78 -13.57 2.67
N GLY A 493 24.01 -13.24 1.38
CA GLY A 493 24.83 -14.08 0.48
C GLY A 493 26.27 -14.24 0.92
N ALA A 494 26.87 -13.24 1.57
CA ALA A 494 28.19 -13.29 2.16
C ALA A 494 28.26 -14.08 3.50
N GLY A 495 27.12 -14.56 4.00
CA GLY A 495 27.04 -15.29 5.28
C GLY A 495 27.18 -14.41 6.53
N LEU A 496 26.95 -13.10 6.38
CA LEU A 496 27.05 -12.10 7.45
C LEU A 496 25.69 -11.68 8.01
N GLY A 497 24.59 -12.22 7.53
CA GLY A 497 23.23 -11.74 7.81
C GLY A 497 22.81 -11.73 9.29
N SER A 498 23.38 -12.61 10.12
CA SER A 498 23.17 -12.64 11.58
C SER A 498 24.27 -11.93 12.37
N ASP A 499 25.34 -11.52 11.70
CA ASP A 499 26.58 -11.06 12.35
C ASP A 499 26.80 -9.54 12.19
N VAL A 500 25.97 -8.85 11.43
CA VAL A 500 26.02 -7.40 11.24
C VAL A 500 24.64 -6.77 11.36
N ALA A 501 24.58 -5.49 11.75
CA ALA A 501 23.38 -4.68 11.67
C ALA A 501 23.52 -3.61 10.58
N LEU A 502 22.40 -3.16 9.98
CA LEU A 502 22.37 -2.11 8.97
C LEU A 502 21.52 -0.93 9.44
N LEU A 503 22.09 0.27 9.31
CA LEU A 503 21.43 1.55 9.57
C LEU A 503 21.42 2.40 8.29
N THR A 504 20.31 3.11 8.04
CA THR A 504 20.23 4.06 6.91
C THR A 504 19.23 5.17 7.18
N ASP A 505 19.48 6.36 6.63
CA ASP A 505 18.50 7.43 6.50
C ASP A 505 17.56 7.21 5.28
N GLY A 506 17.90 6.25 4.41
CA GLY A 506 17.05 5.76 3.33
C GLY A 506 16.05 4.70 3.79
N ARG A 507 15.66 3.80 2.86
CA ARG A 507 14.68 2.72 3.10
C ARG A 507 15.26 1.36 2.72
N PHE A 508 14.82 0.34 3.45
CA PHE A 508 14.99 -1.04 3.01
C PHE A 508 13.70 -1.57 2.40
N SER A 509 13.84 -2.43 1.39
CA SER A 509 12.70 -3.10 0.75
C SER A 509 11.92 -3.96 1.76
N GLY A 510 10.62 -4.09 1.52
CA GLY A 510 9.77 -5.01 2.28
C GLY A 510 10.26 -6.46 2.26
N GLY A 511 11.09 -6.85 1.26
CA GLY A 511 11.73 -8.15 1.16
C GLY A 511 13.03 -8.33 1.95
N SER A 512 13.52 -7.28 2.63
CA SER A 512 14.78 -7.32 3.38
C SER A 512 14.68 -8.12 4.67
N HIS A 513 15.80 -8.74 5.05
CA HIS A 513 15.98 -9.54 6.27
C HIS A 513 17.22 -9.10 7.05
N GLY A 514 17.29 -9.46 8.34
CA GLY A 514 18.38 -9.16 9.23
C GLY A 514 18.05 -8.03 10.21
N PHE A 515 19.03 -7.62 11.04
CA PHE A 515 18.87 -6.53 11.99
C PHE A 515 18.98 -5.19 11.24
N ILE A 516 17.85 -4.68 10.77
CA ILE A 516 17.79 -3.53 9.87
C ILE A 516 16.95 -2.39 10.41
N VAL A 517 17.49 -1.16 10.34
CA VAL A 517 16.80 0.08 10.72
C VAL A 517 16.95 1.11 9.60
N GLY A 518 15.85 1.57 9.09
CA GLY A 518 15.77 2.62 8.09
C GLY A 518 15.02 3.86 8.58
N HIS A 519 14.81 4.81 7.67
CA HIS A 519 14.08 6.05 7.92
C HIS A 519 14.68 6.88 9.07
N ILE A 520 16.00 6.80 9.29
CA ILE A 520 16.66 7.55 10.36
C ILE A 520 16.48 9.05 10.12
N THR A 521 15.91 9.72 11.10
CA THR A 521 15.58 11.15 11.05
C THR A 521 16.13 11.87 12.28
N PRO A 522 16.82 13.03 12.09
CA PRO A 522 17.10 13.74 10.84
C PRO A 522 18.06 12.99 9.90
N GLU A 523 17.83 13.08 8.57
CA GLU A 523 18.71 12.46 7.57
C GLU A 523 20.11 13.10 7.51
N ALA A 524 21.07 12.39 6.91
CA ALA A 524 22.47 12.86 6.81
C ALA A 524 22.60 14.18 6.05
N GLN A 525 21.85 14.38 4.97
CA GLN A 525 21.94 15.57 4.13
C GLN A 525 21.64 16.87 4.87
N VAL A 526 20.80 16.81 5.90
CA VAL A 526 20.45 17.98 6.73
C VAL A 526 21.26 18.07 8.03
N GLY A 527 22.30 17.24 8.17
CA GLY A 527 23.19 17.25 9.32
C GLY A 527 22.71 16.43 10.51
N GLY A 528 21.82 15.46 10.29
CA GLY A 528 21.46 14.46 11.33
C GLY A 528 22.68 13.71 11.84
N THR A 529 22.61 13.18 13.07
CA THR A 529 23.75 12.49 13.71
C THR A 529 24.33 11.36 12.88
N ILE A 530 23.50 10.71 12.04
CA ILE A 530 23.97 9.67 11.12
C ILE A 530 25.09 10.18 10.17
N ALA A 531 25.08 11.48 9.79
CA ALA A 531 26.14 12.11 9.00
C ALA A 531 27.46 12.27 9.77
N LEU A 532 27.39 12.32 11.09
CA LEU A 532 28.51 12.60 11.96
C LEU A 532 29.25 11.35 12.41
N LEU A 533 28.67 10.16 12.18
CA LEU A 533 29.28 8.87 12.49
C LEU A 533 30.57 8.68 11.69
N GLN A 534 31.57 8.08 12.33
CA GLN A 534 32.85 7.73 11.73
C GLN A 534 33.12 6.22 11.93
N ASP A 535 33.96 5.65 11.07
CA ASP A 535 34.38 4.26 11.20
C ASP A 535 34.98 4.00 12.59
N GLY A 536 34.48 2.98 13.27
CA GLY A 536 34.92 2.59 14.60
C GLY A 536 34.10 3.20 15.75
N ASP A 537 33.23 4.18 15.51
CA ASP A 537 32.31 4.69 16.54
C ASP A 537 31.41 3.54 17.03
N LYS A 538 31.31 3.37 18.34
CA LYS A 538 30.47 2.32 18.91
C LYS A 538 29.01 2.71 18.87
N VAL A 539 28.22 1.98 18.09
CA VAL A 539 26.76 2.16 17.98
C VAL A 539 26.04 0.99 18.62
N THR A 540 25.03 1.27 19.42
CA THR A 540 24.14 0.28 20.04
C THR A 540 22.71 0.49 19.56
N ILE A 541 22.08 -0.59 19.09
CA ILE A 541 20.67 -0.68 18.70
C ILE A 541 20.00 -1.59 19.72
N ASP A 542 19.08 -1.04 20.51
CA ASP A 542 18.35 -1.73 21.57
C ASP A 542 16.86 -1.72 21.26
N ALA A 543 16.34 -2.80 20.67
CA ALA A 543 14.94 -2.92 20.33
C ALA A 543 14.04 -3.25 21.54
N GLU A 544 14.60 -3.57 22.73
CA GLU A 544 13.83 -3.68 23.97
C GLU A 544 13.44 -2.31 24.49
N LYS A 545 14.38 -1.34 24.38
CA LYS A 545 14.17 0.05 24.81
C LYS A 545 13.69 0.95 23.67
N ASN A 546 13.69 0.47 22.44
CA ASN A 546 13.45 1.24 21.22
C ASN A 546 14.46 2.40 21.06
N GLU A 547 15.77 2.12 21.25
CA GLU A 547 16.82 3.13 21.22
C GLU A 547 17.94 2.79 20.24
N ILE A 548 18.49 3.84 19.59
CA ILE A 548 19.73 3.78 18.81
C ILE A 548 20.65 4.89 19.30
N ASN A 549 21.78 4.49 19.87
CA ASN A 549 22.73 5.44 20.45
C ASN A 549 24.15 5.16 19.96
N VAL A 550 24.90 6.24 19.69
CA VAL A 550 26.34 6.21 19.54
C VAL A 550 26.99 6.62 20.87
N ASP A 551 28.08 5.94 21.24
CA ASP A 551 28.83 6.19 22.46
C ASP A 551 29.82 7.37 22.28
N LEU A 552 29.23 8.57 22.07
CA LEU A 552 29.95 9.85 21.93
C LEU A 552 29.37 10.86 22.91
N SER A 553 30.22 11.75 23.44
CA SER A 553 29.75 12.85 24.28
C SER A 553 28.99 13.92 23.44
N ASN A 554 28.14 14.69 24.10
CA ASN A 554 27.44 15.80 23.47
C ASN A 554 28.40 16.85 22.90
N GLU A 555 29.54 17.06 23.59
CA GLU A 555 30.60 17.99 23.16
C GLU A 555 31.26 17.49 21.89
N GLU A 556 31.53 16.19 21.76
CA GLU A 556 32.10 15.61 20.55
C GLU A 556 31.12 15.64 19.38
N LEU A 557 29.85 15.29 19.59
CA LEU A 557 28.79 15.43 18.56
C LEU A 557 28.64 16.88 18.10
N ALA A 558 28.67 17.84 19.02
CA ALA A 558 28.60 19.27 18.68
C ALA A 558 29.83 19.72 17.88
N ALA A 559 31.02 19.25 18.22
CA ALA A 559 32.25 19.56 17.47
C ALA A 559 32.20 18.98 16.05
N ARG A 560 31.74 17.72 15.87
CA ARG A 560 31.57 17.11 14.55
C ARG A 560 30.49 17.83 13.74
N ALA A 561 29.37 18.22 14.37
CA ALA A 561 28.31 19.00 13.72
C ALA A 561 28.80 20.38 13.25
N ALA A 562 29.64 21.07 14.04
CA ALA A 562 30.23 22.35 13.66
C ALA A 562 31.20 22.24 12.46
N ALA A 563 31.83 21.09 12.26
CA ALA A 563 32.73 20.82 11.16
C ALA A 563 32.01 20.23 9.92
N PHE A 564 30.75 19.85 10.07
CA PHE A 564 29.98 19.20 9.00
C PHE A 564 29.67 20.15 7.86
N THR A 565 29.89 19.69 6.64
CA THR A 565 29.46 20.37 5.41
C THR A 565 28.71 19.36 4.56
N PRO A 566 27.43 19.58 4.25
CA PRO A 566 26.65 18.64 3.45
C PRO A 566 27.22 18.52 2.03
N PRO A 567 27.22 17.33 1.44
CA PRO A 567 27.56 17.15 0.04
C PRO A 567 26.54 17.87 -0.86
N PRO A 568 26.90 18.18 -2.12
CA PRO A 568 25.96 18.74 -3.09
C PRO A 568 24.76 17.81 -3.29
N TYR A 569 23.57 18.38 -3.52
CA TYR A 569 22.40 17.58 -3.88
C TYR A 569 22.63 16.79 -5.18
N LYS A 570 22.12 15.56 -5.23
CA LYS A 570 22.22 14.68 -6.40
C LYS A 570 21.45 15.19 -7.64
N ALA A 571 20.60 16.22 -7.50
CA ALA A 571 19.85 16.81 -8.61
C ALA A 571 19.66 18.32 -8.46
N GLU A 572 19.97 19.08 -9.52
CA GLU A 572 19.86 20.54 -9.55
C GLU A 572 18.60 21.05 -10.28
N ARG A 573 17.98 20.22 -11.12
CA ARG A 573 16.79 20.54 -11.92
C ARG A 573 15.92 19.31 -12.19
N GLY A 574 14.77 19.53 -12.80
CA GLY A 574 13.81 18.46 -13.09
C GLY A 574 12.98 18.06 -11.87
N THR A 575 12.37 16.88 -11.94
CA THR A 575 11.42 16.42 -10.94
C THR A 575 12.10 16.09 -9.60
N LEU A 576 13.30 15.52 -9.62
CA LEU A 576 14.08 15.24 -8.40
C LEU A 576 14.45 16.54 -7.66
N ALA A 577 14.87 17.58 -8.38
CA ALA A 577 15.19 18.86 -7.75
C ALA A 577 13.95 19.57 -7.17
N LYS A 578 12.76 19.38 -7.77
CA LYS A 578 11.50 19.86 -7.17
C LYS A 578 11.21 19.11 -5.88
N TYR A 579 11.36 17.80 -5.91
CA TYR A 579 11.15 16.93 -4.75
C TYR A 579 12.07 17.32 -3.58
N ILE A 580 13.39 17.46 -3.79
CA ILE A 580 14.35 17.89 -2.77
C ILE A 580 13.92 19.18 -2.06
N ARG A 581 13.36 20.13 -2.81
CA ARG A 581 12.94 21.42 -2.25
C ARG A 581 11.68 21.38 -1.41
N LEU A 582 10.77 20.44 -1.73
CA LEU A 582 9.44 20.38 -1.13
C LEU A 582 9.32 19.32 -0.06
N VAL A 583 10.09 18.22 -0.19
CA VAL A 583 9.91 17.03 0.64
C VAL A 583 10.16 17.30 2.12
N LYS A 584 9.23 16.83 2.95
CA LYS A 584 9.36 16.77 4.42
C LYS A 584 10.20 15.56 4.84
N SER A 585 10.49 15.47 6.12
CA SER A 585 11.26 14.35 6.69
C SER A 585 10.54 12.99 6.56
N ALA A 586 11.29 11.91 6.78
CA ALA A 586 10.71 10.57 6.76
C ALA A 586 9.69 10.36 7.90
N SER A 587 9.92 10.93 9.08
CA SER A 587 8.96 10.89 10.20
C SER A 587 7.67 11.68 9.94
N GLU A 588 7.68 12.54 8.92
CA GLU A 588 6.52 13.29 8.43
C GLU A 588 5.90 12.69 7.15
N GLY A 589 6.32 11.46 6.77
CA GLY A 589 5.76 10.74 5.62
C GLY A 589 6.31 11.17 4.26
N CYS A 590 7.38 11.97 4.20
CA CYS A 590 7.97 12.47 2.94
C CYS A 590 6.94 13.13 2.01
N VAL A 591 6.01 13.92 2.54
CA VAL A 591 5.01 14.65 1.74
C VAL A 591 5.64 15.87 1.07
N THR A 592 5.03 16.37 -0.02
CA THR A 592 5.55 17.46 -0.84
C THR A 592 4.57 18.63 -1.00
N ASP A 593 3.42 18.58 -0.37
CA ASP A 593 2.30 19.51 -0.54
C ASP A 593 2.00 20.36 0.73
N GLU A 594 2.94 20.43 1.68
CA GLU A 594 2.85 21.24 2.91
C GLU A 594 4.01 22.22 3.10
#